data_3ccf920f091f89e0659f5fec56dcee37
#
_entry.id   3ccf920f091f89e0659f5fec56dcee37
#
_cell.length_a   1.000
_cell.length_b   1.000
_cell.length_c   1.000
_cell.angle_alpha   90.00
_cell.angle_beta   90.00
_cell.angle_gamma   90.00
#
_symmetry.space_group_name_H-M   'P 1'
#
loop_
_entity.id
_entity.type
_entity.pdbx_description
1 polymer ?
#
loop_
_entity_poly.entity_id
_entity_poly.type
_entity_poly.pdbx_seq_one_letter_code
_entity_poly.pdbx_strand_id
1 'polypeptide(L)'
;YHLGGETPHEEILAYRASLEPYSDEELAHLVEQADLEIPQFNRRRAMRALEIAHFGQDLENKESLYEPLIICLDDERSQLYERINRRVDLMFEAGLLDEAKWLFAHYPDVQAAKGIGYKELFPYFRGEQTLEEASESLKQATRRFAKRQLTWFRNRMQVTFYQIGEAGVQ
;
A
#
# COMPACT_ATOMS: atom_id res chain seq x y z
N TYR A 1 8.14 -10.07 -9.31
CA TYR A 1 8.53 -8.65 -9.28
C TYR A 1 10.02 -8.56 -9.53
N HIS A 2 10.44 -8.22 -10.75
CA HIS A 2 11.80 -7.75 -10.98
C HIS A 2 11.88 -6.30 -10.47
N LEU A 3 12.53 -6.12 -9.35
CA LEU A 3 13.02 -4.84 -8.88
C LEU A 3 14.45 -4.69 -9.39
N GLY A 4 14.65 -4.25 -10.61
CA GLY A 4 15.98 -3.99 -11.08
C GLY A 4 16.11 -4.11 -12.60
N GLY A 5 15.79 -3.05 -13.32
CA GLY A 5 16.40 -2.75 -14.60
C GLY A 5 17.85 -2.27 -14.39
N GLU A 6 18.63 -2.25 -15.46
CA GLU A 6 20.01 -1.73 -15.43
C GLU A 6 20.07 -0.20 -15.27
N THR A 7 18.91 0.48 -15.38
CA THR A 7 18.84 1.95 -15.23
C THR A 7 19.17 2.36 -13.81
N PRO A 8 20.18 3.21 -13.61
CA PRO A 8 20.54 3.71 -12.28
C PRO A 8 19.35 4.36 -11.58
N HIS A 9 19.16 4.03 -10.31
CA HIS A 9 18.06 4.58 -9.49
C HIS A 9 18.05 6.12 -9.47
N GLU A 10 19.22 6.72 -9.53
CA GLU A 10 19.42 8.18 -9.60
C GLU A 10 18.81 8.80 -10.85
N GLU A 11 18.91 8.16 -12.01
CA GLU A 11 18.32 8.65 -13.26
C GLU A 11 16.79 8.61 -13.21
N ILE A 12 16.22 7.54 -12.63
CA ILE A 12 14.77 7.43 -12.43
C ILE A 12 14.26 8.53 -11.48
N LEU A 13 15.00 8.81 -10.41
CA LEU A 13 14.67 9.89 -9.47
C LEU A 13 14.79 11.27 -10.12
N ALA A 14 15.82 11.49 -10.92
CA ALA A 14 16.02 12.75 -11.65
C ALA A 14 14.87 13.00 -12.66
N TYR A 15 14.49 11.96 -13.42
CA TYR A 15 13.35 12.06 -14.34
C TYR A 15 12.03 12.33 -13.59
N ARG A 16 11.80 11.65 -12.49
CA ARG A 16 10.63 11.89 -11.64
C ARG A 16 10.61 13.32 -11.13
N ALA A 17 11.74 13.82 -10.64
CA ALA A 17 11.86 15.21 -10.19
C ALA A 17 11.58 16.22 -11.30
N SER A 18 11.92 15.91 -12.54
CA SER A 18 11.61 16.76 -13.70
C SER A 18 10.12 16.83 -14.02
N LEU A 19 9.34 15.82 -13.63
CA LEU A 19 7.88 15.78 -13.81
C LEU A 19 7.10 16.46 -12.66
N GLU A 20 7.72 16.67 -11.51
CA GLU A 20 7.06 17.29 -10.34
C GLU A 20 6.51 18.71 -10.58
N PRO A 21 7.18 19.60 -11.38
CA PRO A 21 6.65 20.95 -11.62
C PRO A 21 5.41 20.98 -12.51
N TYR A 22 5.12 19.92 -13.29
CA TYR A 22 3.97 19.92 -14.20
C TYR A 22 2.66 19.84 -13.42
N SER A 23 1.63 20.54 -13.88
CA SER A 23 0.25 20.42 -13.39
C SER A 23 -0.36 19.04 -13.76
N ASP A 24 -1.48 18.70 -13.16
CA ASP A 24 -2.18 17.45 -13.49
C ASP A 24 -2.69 17.43 -14.93
N GLU A 25 -3.07 18.60 -15.47
CA GLU A 25 -3.49 18.78 -16.86
C GLU A 25 -2.33 18.58 -17.83
N GLU A 26 -1.18 19.16 -17.54
CA GLU A 26 0.03 18.98 -18.35
C GLU A 26 0.53 17.52 -18.32
N LEU A 27 0.49 16.87 -17.16
CA LEU A 27 0.82 15.45 -17.05
C LEU A 27 -0.17 14.57 -17.84
N ALA A 28 -1.46 14.89 -17.81
CA ALA A 28 -2.45 14.17 -18.61
C ALA A 28 -2.16 14.31 -20.11
N HIS A 29 -1.78 15.53 -20.56
CA HIS A 29 -1.41 15.77 -21.95
C HIS A 29 -0.12 15.04 -22.38
N LEU A 30 0.89 14.98 -21.51
CA LEU A 30 2.11 14.19 -21.76
C LEU A 30 1.82 12.68 -21.87
N VAL A 31 0.91 12.16 -21.05
CA VAL A 31 0.45 10.76 -21.11
C VAL A 31 -0.27 10.49 -22.44
N GLU A 32 -1.15 11.39 -22.89
CA GLU A 32 -1.84 11.30 -24.17
C GLU A 32 -0.87 11.37 -25.35
N GLN A 33 0.08 12.30 -25.34
CA GLN A 33 1.14 12.41 -26.37
C GLN A 33 2.03 11.15 -26.46
N ALA A 34 2.22 10.47 -25.36
CA ALA A 34 2.98 9.21 -25.31
C ALA A 34 2.15 7.97 -25.67
N ASP A 35 0.90 8.15 -26.08
CA ASP A 35 -0.07 7.06 -26.40
C ASP A 35 -0.23 6.04 -25.25
N LEU A 36 -0.27 6.55 -24.01
CA LEU A 36 -0.38 5.74 -22.80
C LEU A 36 -1.82 5.74 -22.29
N GLU A 37 -2.38 4.56 -22.06
CA GLU A 37 -3.71 4.40 -21.47
C GLU A 37 -3.65 4.37 -19.94
N ILE A 38 -4.30 5.36 -19.29
CA ILE A 38 -4.55 5.35 -17.85
C ILE A 38 -6.06 5.32 -17.63
N PRO A 39 -6.65 4.21 -17.17
CA PRO A 39 -8.12 4.05 -17.06
C PRO A 39 -8.79 5.13 -16.20
N GLN A 40 -8.08 5.66 -15.23
CA GLN A 40 -8.50 6.79 -14.42
C GLN A 40 -7.28 7.62 -14.09
N PHE A 41 -7.30 8.91 -14.47
CA PHE A 41 -6.19 9.81 -14.20
C PHE A 41 -5.89 9.88 -12.69
N ASN A 42 -4.63 9.74 -12.39
CA ASN A 42 -4.07 9.97 -11.07
C ASN A 42 -2.61 10.37 -11.27
N ARG A 43 -2.20 11.51 -10.69
CA ARG A 43 -0.86 12.06 -10.84
C ARG A 43 0.27 11.03 -10.70
N ARG A 44 0.22 10.22 -9.63
CA ARG A 44 1.23 9.17 -9.39
C ARG A 44 1.24 8.09 -10.48
N ARG A 45 0.06 7.74 -11.01
CA ARG A 45 -0.04 6.77 -12.13
C ARG A 45 0.47 7.37 -13.43
N ALA A 46 0.17 8.65 -13.69
CA ALA A 46 0.64 9.37 -14.85
C ALA A 46 2.18 9.44 -14.86
N MET A 47 2.78 9.92 -13.77
CA MET A 47 4.23 9.96 -13.62
C MET A 47 4.87 8.57 -13.79
N ARG A 48 4.26 7.52 -13.20
CA ARG A 48 4.78 6.17 -13.35
C ARG A 48 4.65 5.62 -14.76
N ALA A 49 3.57 5.93 -15.47
CA ALA A 49 3.39 5.54 -16.87
C ALA A 49 4.44 6.22 -17.77
N LEU A 50 4.69 7.51 -17.54
CA LEU A 50 5.75 8.27 -18.26
C LEU A 50 7.16 7.74 -17.94
N GLU A 51 7.44 7.37 -16.69
CA GLU A 51 8.69 6.70 -16.30
C GLU A 51 8.87 5.37 -17.08
N ILE A 52 7.83 4.54 -17.12
CA ILE A 52 7.86 3.26 -17.83
C ILE A 52 8.03 3.50 -19.33
N ALA A 53 7.39 4.49 -19.92
CA ALA A 53 7.57 4.83 -21.32
C ALA A 53 8.98 5.36 -21.64
N HIS A 54 9.56 6.13 -20.72
CA HIS A 54 10.89 6.72 -20.90
C HIS A 54 12.02 5.69 -20.75
N PHE A 55 11.92 4.80 -19.76
CA PHE A 55 12.92 3.77 -19.44
C PHE A 55 12.49 2.36 -19.90
N GLY A 56 11.46 2.25 -20.72
CA GLY A 56 10.58 1.13 -21.03
C GLY A 56 11.20 -0.26 -21.07
N GLN A 57 12.33 -0.45 -21.71
CA GLN A 57 12.93 -1.78 -21.87
C GLN A 57 13.51 -2.33 -20.57
N ASP A 58 13.89 -1.46 -19.64
CA ASP A 58 14.48 -1.87 -18.35
C ASP A 58 13.46 -2.08 -17.24
N LEU A 59 12.21 -1.60 -17.42
CA LEU A 59 11.14 -1.67 -16.42
C LEU A 59 10.05 -2.70 -16.74
N GLU A 60 10.15 -3.37 -17.89
CA GLU A 60 9.24 -4.45 -18.24
C GLU A 60 9.42 -5.65 -17.29
N ASN A 61 8.30 -6.27 -16.94
CA ASN A 61 8.30 -7.54 -16.20
C ASN A 61 8.94 -8.62 -17.09
N LYS A 62 10.21 -8.92 -16.87
CA LYS A 62 10.86 -10.08 -17.48
C LYS A 62 10.16 -11.36 -17.02
N GLU A 63 10.23 -12.41 -17.82
CA GLU A 63 9.73 -13.73 -17.43
C GLU A 63 10.28 -14.14 -16.06
N SER A 64 9.43 -14.73 -15.24
CA SER A 64 9.84 -15.17 -13.90
C SER A 64 10.97 -16.20 -14.03
N LEU A 65 12.08 -15.96 -13.32
CA LEU A 65 13.21 -16.90 -13.24
C LEU A 65 12.86 -18.18 -12.47
N TYR A 66 11.74 -18.19 -11.76
CA TYR A 66 11.30 -19.29 -10.90
C TYR A 66 9.81 -19.54 -11.10
N GLU A 67 9.38 -20.79 -10.98
CA GLU A 67 7.98 -21.16 -10.83
C GLU A 67 7.59 -21.00 -9.34
N PRO A 68 6.91 -19.93 -8.94
CA PRO A 68 6.55 -19.72 -7.55
C PRO A 68 5.32 -20.57 -7.18
N LEU A 69 5.40 -21.34 -6.10
CA LEU A 69 4.22 -21.87 -5.43
C LEU A 69 3.72 -20.81 -4.45
N ILE A 70 2.54 -20.23 -4.74
CA ILE A 70 1.94 -19.20 -3.91
C ILE A 70 0.71 -19.77 -3.20
N ILE A 71 0.79 -19.85 -1.88
CA ILE A 71 -0.28 -20.28 -0.99
C ILE A 71 -0.87 -19.05 -0.31
N CYS A 72 -2.17 -18.89 -0.42
CA CYS A 72 -2.90 -17.83 0.26
C CYS A 72 -3.79 -18.42 1.36
N LEU A 73 -3.57 -17.99 2.59
CA LEU A 73 -4.41 -18.36 3.71
C LEU A 73 -5.61 -17.42 3.77
N ASP A 74 -6.82 -17.97 3.79
CA ASP A 74 -8.07 -17.23 3.92
C ASP A 74 -8.86 -17.76 5.13
N ASP A 75 -9.83 -17.00 5.58
CA ASP A 75 -10.69 -17.38 6.68
C ASP A 75 -12.08 -16.82 6.46
N GLU A 76 -13.07 -17.31 7.22
CA GLU A 76 -14.37 -16.69 7.24
C GLU A 76 -14.24 -15.22 7.64
N ARG A 77 -14.96 -14.34 6.96
CA ARG A 77 -14.83 -12.88 7.14
C ARG A 77 -15.04 -12.42 8.57
N SER A 78 -16.01 -13.01 9.27
CA SER A 78 -16.28 -12.72 10.68
C SER A 78 -15.06 -13.04 11.55
N GLN A 79 -14.50 -14.24 11.39
CA GLN A 79 -13.31 -14.73 12.10
C GLN A 79 -12.10 -13.84 11.84
N LEU A 80 -11.87 -13.51 10.56
CA LEU A 80 -10.78 -12.63 10.17
C LEU A 80 -10.91 -11.24 10.82
N TYR A 81 -12.14 -10.68 10.87
CA TYR A 81 -12.38 -9.38 11.46
C TYR A 81 -12.23 -9.39 12.99
N GLU A 82 -12.66 -10.44 13.66
CA GLU A 82 -12.43 -10.61 15.10
C GLU A 82 -10.94 -10.68 15.42
N ARG A 83 -10.17 -11.46 14.67
CA ARG A 83 -8.70 -11.52 14.83
C ARG A 83 -8.02 -10.18 14.58
N ILE A 84 -8.46 -9.44 13.57
CA ILE A 84 -7.94 -8.08 13.29
C ILE A 84 -8.24 -7.16 14.47
N ASN A 85 -9.49 -7.14 14.97
CA ASN A 85 -9.89 -6.27 16.07
C ASN A 85 -9.07 -6.60 17.33
N ARG A 86 -9.01 -7.89 17.69
CA ARG A 86 -8.21 -8.34 18.84
C ARG A 86 -6.74 -7.98 18.70
N ARG A 87 -6.16 -8.12 17.49
CA ARG A 87 -4.76 -7.73 17.25
C ARG A 87 -4.55 -6.25 17.50
N VAL A 88 -5.46 -5.38 17.07
CA VAL A 88 -5.39 -3.94 17.32
C VAL A 88 -5.42 -3.66 18.82
N ASP A 89 -6.31 -4.30 19.58
CA ASP A 89 -6.38 -4.14 21.04
C ASP A 89 -5.05 -4.55 21.71
N LEU A 90 -4.49 -5.69 21.32
CA LEU A 90 -3.16 -6.13 21.79
C LEU A 90 -2.03 -5.18 21.41
N MET A 91 -2.09 -4.52 20.25
CA MET A 91 -1.10 -3.50 19.86
C MET A 91 -1.16 -2.28 20.79
N PHE A 92 -2.34 -1.85 21.21
CA PHE A 92 -2.49 -0.78 22.20
C PHE A 92 -1.90 -1.20 23.57
N GLU A 93 -2.17 -2.41 24.02
CA GLU A 93 -1.61 -2.97 25.26
C GLU A 93 -0.07 -3.07 25.18
N ALA A 94 0.48 -3.36 23.99
CA ALA A 94 1.92 -3.46 23.74
C ALA A 94 2.63 -2.10 23.56
N GLY A 95 1.92 -0.96 23.66
CA GLY A 95 2.52 0.37 23.63
C GLY A 95 2.43 1.11 22.29
N LEU A 96 1.56 0.69 21.39
CA LEU A 96 1.35 1.37 20.10
C LEU A 96 1.09 2.87 20.26
N LEU A 97 0.36 3.27 21.32
CA LEU A 97 0.02 4.67 21.55
C LEU A 97 1.27 5.53 21.82
N ASP A 98 2.19 5.03 22.64
CA ASP A 98 3.43 5.74 22.99
C ASP A 98 4.36 5.83 21.79
N GLU A 99 4.50 4.74 21.03
CA GLU A 99 5.26 4.69 19.79
C GLU A 99 4.72 5.69 18.76
N ALA A 100 3.41 5.69 18.52
CA ALA A 100 2.75 6.60 17.59
C ALA A 100 2.86 8.06 18.02
N LYS A 101 2.77 8.34 19.33
CA LYS A 101 2.95 9.69 19.89
C LYS A 101 4.38 10.18 19.68
N TRP A 102 5.36 9.32 19.91
CA TRP A 102 6.77 9.65 19.66
C TRP A 102 7.01 9.98 18.18
N LEU A 103 6.47 9.14 17.27
CA LEU A 103 6.58 9.34 15.83
C LEU A 103 5.90 10.64 15.39
N PHE A 104 4.70 10.92 15.92
CA PHE A 104 3.97 12.16 15.66
C PHE A 104 4.75 13.41 16.08
N ALA A 105 5.42 13.35 17.24
CA ALA A 105 6.16 14.49 17.78
C ALA A 105 7.48 14.76 17.03
N HIS A 106 8.14 13.73 16.51
CA HIS A 106 9.49 13.86 15.96
C HIS A 106 9.55 13.76 14.44
N TYR A 107 8.68 12.92 13.83
CA TYR A 107 8.75 12.58 12.40
C TYR A 107 7.36 12.43 11.77
N PRO A 108 6.45 13.45 11.85
CA PRO A 108 5.07 13.30 11.37
C PRO A 108 4.95 13.09 9.86
N ASP A 109 5.92 13.55 9.07
CA ASP A 109 5.86 13.57 7.61
C ASP A 109 6.58 12.40 6.92
N VAL A 110 7.31 11.57 7.67
CA VAL A 110 8.02 10.43 7.08
C VAL A 110 7.06 9.39 6.52
N GLN A 111 7.54 8.59 5.59
CA GLN A 111 6.72 7.57 4.94
C GLN A 111 6.13 6.56 5.95
N ALA A 112 6.86 6.21 6.99
CA ALA A 112 6.39 5.32 8.06
C ALA A 112 5.14 5.87 8.77
N ALA A 113 5.09 7.17 9.03
CA ALA A 113 3.96 7.85 9.66
C ALA A 113 2.65 7.77 8.85
N LYS A 114 2.75 7.54 7.55
CA LYS A 114 1.60 7.33 6.63
C LYS A 114 1.07 5.90 6.64
N GLY A 115 1.72 5.00 7.37
CA GLY A 115 1.30 3.61 7.54
C GLY A 115 -0.01 3.48 8.32
N ILE A 116 -0.71 2.37 8.11
CA ILE A 116 -1.86 1.99 8.93
C ILE A 116 -1.33 1.70 10.35
N GLY A 117 -1.96 2.30 11.34
CA GLY A 117 -1.54 2.24 12.74
C GLY A 117 -1.16 3.61 13.28
N TYR A 118 -0.38 4.37 12.53
CA TYR A 118 0.07 5.69 12.98
C TYR A 118 -0.86 6.81 12.52
N LYS A 119 -1.15 6.87 11.23
CA LYS A 119 -1.98 7.96 10.66
C LYS A 119 -3.39 8.04 11.25
N GLU A 120 -3.95 6.92 11.69
CA GLU A 120 -5.27 6.88 12.33
C GLU A 120 -5.24 7.42 13.77
N LEU A 121 -4.06 7.45 14.41
CA LEU A 121 -3.86 8.00 15.76
C LEU A 121 -3.51 9.49 15.76
N PHE A 122 -3.04 10.04 14.66
CA PHE A 122 -2.64 11.44 14.57
C PHE A 122 -3.77 12.43 14.87
N PRO A 123 -5.03 12.23 14.41
CA PRO A 123 -6.15 13.09 14.80
C PRO A 123 -6.42 13.09 16.32
N TYR A 124 -6.22 11.97 17.01
CA TYR A 124 -6.29 11.92 18.47
C TYR A 124 -5.22 12.80 19.12
N PHE A 125 -3.96 12.76 18.64
CA PHE A 125 -2.90 13.60 19.20
C PHE A 125 -3.11 15.10 18.91
N ARG A 126 -3.87 15.44 17.88
CA ARG A 126 -4.29 16.82 17.59
C ARG A 126 -5.55 17.25 18.37
N GLY A 127 -6.16 16.35 19.14
CA GLY A 127 -7.39 16.63 19.88
C GLY A 127 -8.66 16.69 19.02
N GLU A 128 -8.62 16.12 17.82
CA GLU A 128 -9.73 16.15 16.85
C GLU A 128 -10.72 14.97 17.06
N GLN A 129 -10.32 13.94 17.78
CA GLN A 129 -11.12 12.75 18.07
C GLN A 129 -10.70 12.11 19.40
N THR A 130 -11.56 11.23 19.93
CA THR A 130 -11.25 10.43 21.13
C THR A 130 -10.33 9.26 20.80
N LEU A 131 -9.75 8.63 21.83
CA LEU A 131 -8.94 7.41 21.66
C LEU A 131 -9.78 6.24 21.14
N GLU A 132 -11.02 6.13 21.57
CA GLU A 132 -11.97 5.10 21.13
C GLU A 132 -12.26 5.25 19.62
N GLU A 133 -12.49 6.47 19.15
CA GLU A 133 -12.70 6.77 17.73
C GLU A 133 -11.47 6.45 16.90
N ALA A 134 -10.29 6.79 17.41
CA ALA A 134 -9.02 6.49 16.75
C ALA A 134 -8.77 4.97 16.66
N SER A 135 -9.07 4.23 17.74
CA SER A 135 -8.97 2.76 17.77
C SER A 135 -9.91 2.12 16.75
N GLU A 136 -11.20 2.56 16.71
CA GLU A 136 -12.14 2.02 15.73
C GLU A 136 -11.75 2.37 14.28
N SER A 137 -11.24 3.56 14.06
CA SER A 137 -10.69 3.98 12.75
C SER A 137 -9.54 3.08 12.31
N LEU A 138 -8.64 2.72 13.24
CA LEU A 138 -7.54 1.80 12.98
C LEU A 138 -8.04 0.37 12.66
N LYS A 139 -8.99 -0.15 13.45
CA LYS A 139 -9.63 -1.45 13.19
C LYS A 139 -10.26 -1.47 11.79
N GLN A 140 -11.02 -0.43 11.45
CA GLN A 140 -11.66 -0.30 10.15
C GLN A 140 -10.64 -0.22 9.00
N ALA A 141 -9.58 0.57 9.15
CA ALA A 141 -8.52 0.72 8.14
C ALA A 141 -7.82 -0.63 7.90
N THR A 142 -7.56 -1.41 8.96
CA THR A 142 -6.95 -2.73 8.89
C THR A 142 -7.86 -3.74 8.21
N ARG A 143 -9.16 -3.77 8.55
CA ARG A 143 -10.16 -4.62 7.86
C ARG A 143 -10.26 -4.29 6.36
N ARG A 144 -10.26 -3.00 6.00
CA ARG A 144 -10.25 -2.55 4.60
C ARG A 144 -8.97 -2.96 3.88
N PHE A 145 -7.83 -2.91 4.56
CA PHE A 145 -6.56 -3.35 4.00
C PHE A 145 -6.57 -4.86 3.72
N ALA A 146 -7.00 -5.69 4.66
CA ALA A 146 -7.14 -7.13 4.48
C ALA A 146 -8.07 -7.46 3.28
N LYS A 147 -9.22 -6.77 3.16
CA LYS A 147 -10.12 -6.93 2.01
C LYS A 147 -9.41 -6.62 0.68
N ARG A 148 -8.63 -5.52 0.63
CA ARG A 148 -7.87 -5.16 -0.59
C ARG A 148 -6.81 -6.20 -0.93
N GLN A 149 -6.10 -6.75 0.06
CA GLN A 149 -5.13 -7.82 -0.16
C GLN A 149 -5.78 -9.06 -0.79
N LEU A 150 -6.87 -9.57 -0.19
CA LEU A 150 -7.59 -10.73 -0.72
C LEU A 150 -8.11 -10.48 -2.14
N THR A 151 -8.68 -9.30 -2.40
CA THR A 151 -9.14 -8.91 -3.74
C THR A 151 -7.98 -8.88 -4.74
N TRP A 152 -6.83 -8.36 -4.34
CA TRP A 152 -5.65 -8.30 -5.20
C TRP A 152 -5.13 -9.70 -5.52
N PHE A 153 -4.98 -10.58 -4.53
CA PHE A 153 -4.54 -11.97 -4.76
C PHE A 153 -5.51 -12.73 -5.68
N ARG A 154 -6.84 -12.58 -5.47
CA ARG A 154 -7.84 -13.25 -6.31
C ARG A 154 -7.84 -12.77 -7.76
N ASN A 155 -7.54 -11.49 -8.00
CA ASN A 155 -7.69 -10.91 -9.33
C ASN A 155 -6.37 -10.79 -10.11
N ARG A 156 -5.23 -10.88 -9.44
CA ARG A 156 -3.92 -10.55 -10.04
C ARG A 156 -2.91 -11.67 -9.97
N MET A 157 -3.20 -12.74 -9.26
CA MET A 157 -2.28 -13.85 -9.10
C MET A 157 -2.99 -15.20 -9.23
N GLN A 158 -2.27 -16.18 -9.76
CA GLN A 158 -2.68 -17.57 -9.68
C GLN A 158 -2.24 -18.12 -8.31
N VAL A 159 -3.19 -18.18 -7.37
CA VAL A 159 -2.92 -18.62 -5.99
C VAL A 159 -3.92 -19.69 -5.57
N THR A 160 -3.47 -20.61 -4.76
CA THR A 160 -4.36 -21.57 -4.10
C THR A 160 -4.76 -21.01 -2.74
N PHE A 161 -6.06 -20.89 -2.51
CA PHE A 161 -6.60 -20.42 -1.22
C PHE A 161 -6.90 -21.61 -0.33
N TYR A 162 -6.39 -21.56 0.89
CA TYR A 162 -6.66 -22.53 1.94
C TYR A 162 -7.41 -21.85 3.08
N GLN A 163 -8.51 -22.48 3.53
CA GLN A 163 -9.27 -21.99 4.68
C GLN A 163 -8.56 -22.35 5.98
N ILE A 164 -8.43 -21.38 6.87
CA ILE A 164 -7.92 -21.61 8.22
C ILE A 164 -9.14 -21.84 9.10
N GLY A 165 -9.47 -23.10 9.38
CA GLY A 165 -10.52 -23.44 10.36
C GLY A 165 -9.99 -23.43 11.79
N GLU A 166 -10.88 -23.64 12.79
CA GLU A 166 -10.51 -23.78 14.20
C GLU A 166 -9.53 -24.95 14.46
N ALA A 167 -9.51 -25.94 13.57
CA ALA A 167 -8.63 -27.12 13.64
C ALA A 167 -7.32 -27.00 12.81
N GLY A 168 -7.03 -25.82 12.25
CA GLY A 168 -5.88 -25.61 11.37
C GLY A 168 -6.23 -25.49 9.88
N VAL A 169 -5.23 -25.55 9.01
CA VAL A 169 -5.41 -25.44 7.55
C VAL A 169 -6.06 -26.71 7.02
N GLN A 170 -7.19 -26.57 6.35
CA GLN A 170 -7.88 -27.65 5.61
C GLN A 170 -7.59 -27.51 4.12
#